data_423e6bef7adc337fc6917a1715e74555
#
_entry.id   423e6bef7adc337fc6917a1715e74555
#
_cell.length_a   1.000
_cell.length_b   1.000
_cell.length_c   1.000
_cell.angle_alpha   90.00
_cell.angle_beta   90.00
_cell.angle_gamma   90.00
#
_symmetry.space_group_name_H-M   'P 1'
#
loop_
_entity.id
_entity.type
_entity.pdbx_description
1 polymer ?
#
loop_
_entity_poly.entity_id
_entity_poly.type
_entity_poly.pdbx_seq_one_letter_code
_entity_poly.pdbx_strand_id
1 'polypeptide(L)'
;WIVDSNAFIHLGSIASEDAIKSMGSALAPHGGVMHVTSGVHDEVKTVRFRSWKGRPRVLDVLKDLLQTTSISPDEVRGLAAAIGEKAAPQDVDVSLMVLAARMHGEGRDVVLVSDDYKMTTTRERAGLGYSTCPPSTFLQRLADGARGSDGGKLRSLARRVRAAEMRYAISR
;
A
#
# COMPACT_ATOMS: atom_id res chain seq x y z
N TRP A 1 1.81 5.83 -6.02
CA TRP A 1 1.14 4.93 -5.07
C TRP A 1 1.91 4.90 -3.76
N ILE A 2 1.24 5.13 -2.64
CA ILE A 2 1.76 4.88 -1.29
C ILE A 2 1.04 3.66 -0.76
N VAL A 3 1.76 2.69 -0.19
CA VAL A 3 1.18 1.36 0.09
C VAL A 3 1.37 1.00 1.57
N ASP A 4 0.25 0.65 2.19
CA ASP A 4 0.17 0.20 3.58
C ASP A 4 0.60 -1.26 3.74
N SER A 5 0.98 -1.66 4.95
CA SER A 5 1.41 -3.01 5.34
C SER A 5 0.40 -4.10 4.99
N ASN A 6 -0.90 -3.83 5.17
CA ASN A 6 -1.98 -4.77 4.85
C ASN A 6 -1.95 -5.25 3.40
N ALA A 7 -1.62 -4.37 2.43
CA ALA A 7 -1.49 -4.75 1.04
C ALA A 7 -0.40 -5.82 0.84
N PHE A 8 0.75 -5.67 1.50
CA PHE A 8 1.85 -6.66 1.44
C PHE A 8 1.49 -7.97 2.15
N ILE A 9 0.74 -7.91 3.24
CA ILE A 9 0.23 -9.10 3.95
C ILE A 9 -0.71 -9.89 3.03
N HIS A 10 -1.64 -9.22 2.36
CA HIS A 10 -2.51 -9.85 1.37
C HIS A 10 -1.71 -10.45 0.20
N LEU A 11 -0.76 -9.71 -0.36
CA LEU A 11 0.11 -10.21 -1.43
C LEU A 11 0.89 -11.46 -0.99
N GLY A 12 1.49 -11.44 0.18
CA GLY A 12 2.22 -12.58 0.73
C GLY A 12 1.36 -13.85 0.87
N SER A 13 0.08 -13.67 1.19
CA SER A 13 -0.87 -14.78 1.37
C SER A 13 -1.42 -15.34 0.05
N ILE A 14 -1.47 -14.55 -1.03
CA ILE A 14 -2.31 -14.84 -2.20
C ILE A 14 -1.55 -14.80 -3.52
N ALA A 15 -0.56 -13.90 -3.68
CA ALA A 15 0.07 -13.65 -4.97
C ALA A 15 0.93 -14.83 -5.45
N SER A 16 0.94 -15.03 -6.77
CA SER A 16 1.89 -15.89 -7.47
C SER A 16 3.08 -15.08 -7.97
N GLU A 17 4.18 -15.76 -8.28
CA GLU A 17 5.37 -15.12 -8.86
C GLU A 17 5.04 -14.35 -10.15
N ASP A 18 4.27 -14.95 -11.04
CA ASP A 18 3.85 -14.33 -12.30
C ASP A 18 3.01 -13.07 -12.09
N ALA A 19 2.15 -13.05 -11.07
CA ALA A 19 1.35 -11.87 -10.75
C ALA A 19 2.24 -10.72 -10.26
N ILE A 20 3.28 -11.00 -9.48
CA ILE A 20 4.24 -9.98 -9.03
C ILE A 20 5.07 -9.43 -10.20
N LYS A 21 5.53 -10.28 -11.12
CA LYS A 21 6.19 -9.82 -12.35
C LYS A 21 5.29 -8.90 -13.16
N SER A 22 4.00 -9.26 -13.29
CA SER A 22 3.01 -8.42 -13.97
C SER A 22 2.76 -7.07 -13.27
N MET A 23 2.90 -7.00 -11.92
CA MET A 23 2.84 -5.73 -11.20
C MET A 23 3.98 -4.79 -11.61
N GLY A 24 5.21 -5.30 -11.72
CA GLY A 24 6.36 -4.50 -12.17
C GLY A 24 6.13 -3.86 -13.53
N SER A 25 5.66 -4.64 -14.52
CA SER A 25 5.32 -4.14 -15.84
C SER A 25 4.20 -3.08 -15.80
N ALA A 26 3.20 -3.28 -14.95
CA ALA A 26 2.05 -2.37 -14.84
C ALA A 26 2.37 -1.07 -14.08
N LEU A 27 3.34 -1.10 -13.17
CA LEU A 27 3.80 0.10 -12.43
C LEU A 27 4.66 1.04 -13.29
N ALA A 28 5.35 0.52 -14.30
CA ALA A 28 6.28 1.31 -15.11
C ALA A 28 5.70 2.63 -15.64
N PRO A 29 4.45 2.69 -16.17
CA PRO A 29 3.83 3.94 -16.59
C PRO A 29 3.54 4.94 -15.45
N HIS A 30 3.54 4.48 -14.21
CA HIS A 30 3.24 5.26 -13.00
C HIS A 30 4.50 5.59 -12.19
N GLY A 31 5.65 5.67 -12.82
CA GLY A 31 6.93 5.95 -12.16
C GLY A 31 7.67 4.71 -11.65
N GLY A 32 7.14 3.51 -11.88
CA GLY A 32 7.81 2.23 -11.65
C GLY A 32 7.89 1.77 -10.20
N VAL A 33 7.51 2.58 -9.21
CA VAL A 33 7.67 2.28 -7.79
C VAL A 33 6.41 2.52 -6.97
N MET A 34 6.32 1.79 -5.86
CA MET A 34 5.39 2.02 -4.76
C MET A 34 6.18 2.66 -3.60
N HIS A 35 5.62 3.70 -3.00
CA HIS A 35 6.22 4.35 -1.85
C HIS A 35 5.74 3.70 -0.55
N VAL A 36 6.64 3.52 0.39
CA VAL A 36 6.36 3.02 1.73
C VAL A 36 7.11 3.84 2.78
N THR A 37 6.64 3.81 4.03
CA THR A 37 7.42 4.37 5.14
C THR A 37 8.31 3.30 5.77
N SER A 38 9.31 3.72 6.53
CA SER A 38 10.18 2.80 7.30
C SER A 38 9.36 1.92 8.25
N GLY A 39 8.28 2.47 8.84
CA GLY A 39 7.37 1.72 9.71
C GLY A 39 6.70 0.56 8.98
N VAL A 40 6.16 0.79 7.77
CA VAL A 40 5.60 -0.28 6.93
C VAL A 40 6.66 -1.33 6.61
N HIS A 41 7.87 -0.91 6.23
CA HIS A 41 8.97 -1.84 5.98
C HIS A 41 9.24 -2.74 7.20
N ASP A 42 9.25 -2.17 8.39
CA ASP A 42 9.47 -2.93 9.63
C ASP A 42 8.34 -3.90 9.96
N GLU A 43 7.09 -3.54 9.70
CA GLU A 43 5.93 -4.42 9.89
C GLU A 43 5.95 -5.62 8.93
N VAL A 44 6.36 -5.42 7.66
CA VAL A 44 6.28 -6.48 6.65
C VAL A 44 7.56 -7.26 6.44
N LYS A 45 8.67 -6.90 7.12
CA LYS A 45 9.99 -7.57 6.95
C LYS A 45 9.97 -9.08 7.18
N THR A 46 9.02 -9.59 7.94
CA THR A 46 8.87 -11.03 8.22
C THR A 46 7.85 -11.72 7.32
N VAL A 47 7.05 -10.96 6.57
CA VAL A 47 6.01 -11.50 5.69
C VAL A 47 6.64 -12.27 4.53
N ARG A 48 6.16 -13.52 4.33
CA ARG A 48 6.66 -14.41 3.27
C ARG A 48 5.52 -14.80 2.33
N PHE A 49 5.86 -15.05 1.07
CA PHE A 49 4.90 -15.63 0.14
C PHE A 49 4.56 -17.07 0.54
N ARG A 50 3.28 -17.32 0.80
CA ARG A 50 2.81 -18.61 1.32
C ARG A 50 2.92 -19.73 0.28
N SER A 51 2.62 -19.44 -0.98
CA SER A 51 2.52 -20.40 -2.07
C SER A 51 3.82 -20.57 -2.89
N TRP A 52 4.90 -19.83 -2.57
CA TRP A 52 6.14 -19.90 -3.32
C TRP A 52 7.08 -20.94 -2.77
N LYS A 53 7.77 -21.64 -3.68
CA LYS A 53 8.86 -22.55 -3.30
C LYS A 53 9.96 -21.75 -2.57
N GLY A 54 10.42 -22.26 -1.42
CA GLY A 54 11.40 -21.59 -0.58
C GLY A 54 10.84 -20.38 0.23
N ARG A 55 9.59 -20.01 0.07
CA ARG A 55 8.90 -18.93 0.80
C ARG A 55 9.73 -17.65 0.92
N PRO A 56 10.07 -16.98 -0.19
CA PRO A 56 10.84 -15.75 -0.16
C PRO A 56 10.06 -14.66 0.61
N ARG A 57 10.77 -13.72 1.18
CA ARG A 57 10.15 -12.56 1.82
C ARG A 57 9.54 -11.65 0.76
N VAL A 58 8.39 -11.06 1.08
CA VAL A 58 7.68 -10.14 0.18
C VAL A 58 8.57 -8.95 -0.18
N LEU A 59 9.25 -8.35 0.80
CA LEU A 59 10.13 -7.21 0.57
C LEU A 59 11.34 -7.54 -0.31
N ASP A 60 11.93 -8.73 -0.16
CA ASP A 60 13.08 -9.14 -0.97
C ASP A 60 12.72 -9.24 -2.47
N VAL A 61 11.50 -9.72 -2.74
CA VAL A 61 10.99 -9.87 -4.11
C VAL A 61 10.56 -8.52 -4.71
N LEU A 62 9.98 -7.65 -3.90
CA LEU A 62 9.46 -6.35 -4.35
C LEU A 62 10.49 -5.21 -4.25
N LYS A 63 11.72 -5.46 -3.78
CA LYS A 63 12.72 -4.43 -3.48
C LYS A 63 12.91 -3.39 -4.58
N ASP A 64 12.93 -3.83 -5.84
CA ASP A 64 13.14 -2.95 -7.00
C ASP A 64 11.87 -2.14 -7.38
N LEU A 65 10.73 -2.46 -6.77
CA LEU A 65 9.45 -1.78 -6.93
C LEU A 65 9.09 -0.91 -5.72
N LEU A 66 9.98 -0.81 -4.71
CA LEU A 66 9.71 -0.09 -3.48
C LEU A 66 10.67 1.08 -3.32
N GLN A 67 10.12 2.23 -2.93
CA GLN A 67 10.86 3.38 -2.45
C GLN A 67 10.48 3.63 -1.00
N THR A 68 11.43 3.40 -0.08
CA THR A 68 11.22 3.61 1.36
C THR A 68 11.58 5.04 1.76
N THR A 69 10.70 5.68 2.53
CA THR A 69 10.90 7.03 3.05
C THR A 69 10.78 7.00 4.57
N SER A 70 11.74 7.60 5.26
CA SER A 70 11.66 7.82 6.70
C SER A 70 10.84 9.09 6.99
N ILE A 71 9.92 8.98 7.95
CA ILE A 71 9.15 10.09 8.47
C ILE A 71 9.63 10.37 9.90
N SER A 72 9.92 11.62 10.20
CA SER A 72 10.40 11.97 11.53
C SER A 72 9.27 11.93 12.58
N PRO A 73 9.60 11.65 13.85
CA PRO A 73 8.61 11.71 14.94
C PRO A 73 7.93 13.08 15.07
N ASP A 74 8.61 14.16 14.69
CA ASP A 74 8.05 15.52 14.72
C ASP A 74 6.98 15.71 13.65
N GLU A 75 7.19 15.19 12.43
CA GLU A 75 6.18 15.22 11.37
C GLU A 75 4.95 14.40 11.76
N VAL A 76 5.15 13.22 12.36
CA VAL A 76 4.05 12.38 12.87
C VAL A 76 3.25 13.14 13.95
N ARG A 77 3.92 13.73 14.94
CA ARG A 77 3.24 14.53 15.99
C ARG A 77 2.53 15.75 15.43
N GLY A 78 3.17 16.43 14.47
CA GLY A 78 2.60 17.63 13.83
C GLY A 78 1.30 17.31 13.11
N LEU A 79 1.25 16.27 12.29
CA LEU A 79 0.02 15.86 11.61
C LEU A 79 -1.01 15.36 12.61
N ALA A 80 -0.63 14.51 13.57
CA ALA A 80 -1.56 13.99 14.57
C ALA A 80 -2.26 15.13 15.34
N ALA A 81 -1.51 16.13 15.77
CA ALA A 81 -2.07 17.32 16.44
C ALA A 81 -3.03 18.08 15.51
N ALA A 82 -2.66 18.28 14.24
CA ALA A 82 -3.49 19.00 13.27
C ALA A 82 -4.82 18.30 12.97
N ILE A 83 -4.85 16.96 13.00
CA ILE A 83 -6.08 16.18 12.77
C ILE A 83 -6.84 15.85 14.06
N GLY A 84 -6.35 16.33 15.22
CA GLY A 84 -6.99 16.09 16.53
C GLY A 84 -6.82 14.65 17.05
N GLU A 85 -5.80 13.94 16.61
CA GLU A 85 -5.49 12.57 17.03
C GLU A 85 -4.28 12.56 17.96
N LYS A 86 -4.23 11.54 18.85
CA LYS A 86 -3.02 11.22 19.62
C LYS A 86 -2.29 10.10 18.88
N ALA A 87 -1.09 10.37 18.41
CA ALA A 87 -0.27 9.36 17.76
C ALA A 87 1.02 9.13 18.55
N ALA A 88 1.46 7.87 18.60
CA ALA A 88 2.81 7.55 19.04
C ALA A 88 3.83 8.11 18.04
N PRO A 89 5.06 8.45 18.47
CA PRO A 89 6.10 8.96 17.55
C PRO A 89 6.43 8.04 16.37
N GLN A 90 6.07 6.77 16.47
CA GLN A 90 6.32 5.73 15.48
C GLN A 90 5.02 5.16 14.88
N ASP A 91 3.92 5.92 14.96
CA ASP A 91 2.64 5.49 14.42
C ASP A 91 2.74 5.35 12.89
N VAL A 92 2.56 4.10 12.43
CA VAL A 92 2.76 3.75 11.01
C VAL A 92 1.67 4.36 10.14
N ASP A 93 0.42 4.32 10.60
CA ASP A 93 -0.72 4.87 9.85
C ASP A 93 -0.57 6.38 9.66
N VAL A 94 -0.24 7.11 10.74
CA VAL A 94 0.00 8.55 10.66
C VAL A 94 1.23 8.85 9.80
N SER A 95 2.29 8.02 9.85
CA SER A 95 3.47 8.21 8.99
C SER A 95 3.13 8.09 7.50
N LEU A 96 2.25 7.17 7.13
CA LEU A 96 1.74 7.04 5.76
C LEU A 96 0.91 8.26 5.34
N MET A 97 0.07 8.77 6.24
CA MET A 97 -0.72 9.98 6.00
C MET A 97 0.18 11.22 5.83
N VAL A 98 1.25 11.35 6.60
CA VAL A 98 2.28 12.41 6.45
C VAL A 98 2.92 12.31 5.06
N LEU A 99 3.39 11.13 4.67
CA LEU A 99 4.00 10.92 3.36
C LEU A 99 3.04 11.30 2.22
N ALA A 100 1.77 10.87 2.33
CA ALA A 100 0.76 11.14 1.33
C ALA A 100 0.44 12.65 1.22
N ALA A 101 0.27 13.32 2.35
CA ALA A 101 0.01 14.76 2.39
C ALA A 101 1.19 15.57 1.82
N ARG A 102 2.43 15.19 2.16
CA ARG A 102 3.64 15.84 1.65
C ARG A 102 3.76 15.69 0.13
N MET A 103 3.65 14.47 -0.41
CA MET A 103 3.74 14.24 -1.85
C MET A 103 2.61 14.92 -2.61
N HIS A 104 1.40 14.97 -2.03
CA HIS A 104 0.28 15.70 -2.62
C HIS A 104 0.55 17.22 -2.64
N GLY A 105 1.10 17.77 -1.55
CA GLY A 105 1.51 19.16 -1.46
C GLY A 105 2.61 19.56 -2.47
N GLU A 106 3.41 18.58 -2.91
CA GLU A 106 4.39 18.72 -4.00
C GLU A 106 3.73 18.71 -5.41
N GLY A 107 2.40 18.65 -5.49
CA GLY A 107 1.65 18.64 -6.75
C GLY A 107 1.54 17.26 -7.42
N ARG A 108 1.86 16.18 -6.70
CA ARG A 108 1.73 14.81 -7.23
C ARG A 108 0.29 14.31 -7.11
N ASP A 109 -0.13 13.50 -8.07
CA ASP A 109 -1.36 12.70 -7.93
C ASP A 109 -1.08 11.49 -7.05
N VAL A 110 -1.57 11.55 -5.80
CA VAL A 110 -1.25 10.57 -4.75
C VAL A 110 -2.47 9.73 -4.41
N VAL A 111 -2.27 8.42 -4.41
CA VAL A 111 -3.25 7.46 -3.89
C VAL A 111 -2.60 6.63 -2.79
N LEU A 112 -3.15 6.70 -1.59
CA LEU A 112 -2.80 5.86 -0.46
C LEU A 112 -3.60 4.55 -0.54
N VAL A 113 -2.88 3.44 -0.65
CA VAL A 113 -3.44 2.08 -0.76
C VAL A 113 -3.54 1.49 0.64
N SER A 114 -4.74 1.46 1.20
CA SER A 114 -5.03 0.86 2.50
C SER A 114 -6.49 0.38 2.54
N ASP A 115 -6.76 -0.68 3.26
CA ASP A 115 -8.10 -1.16 3.61
C ASP A 115 -8.53 -0.74 5.04
N ASP A 116 -7.75 0.11 5.69
CA ASP A 116 -8.10 0.66 7.00
C ASP A 116 -9.15 1.77 6.87
N TYR A 117 -10.35 1.48 7.37
CA TYR A 117 -11.47 2.41 7.40
C TYR A 117 -11.16 3.67 8.24
N LYS A 118 -10.45 3.51 9.37
CA LYS A 118 -10.09 4.63 10.23
C LYS A 118 -9.19 5.62 9.49
N MET A 119 -8.18 5.11 8.77
CA MET A 119 -7.27 5.95 7.99
C MET A 119 -8.03 6.74 6.90
N THR A 120 -8.96 6.10 6.18
CA THR A 120 -9.78 6.75 5.17
C THR A 120 -10.68 7.84 5.76
N THR A 121 -11.39 7.54 6.85
CA THR A 121 -12.29 8.50 7.49
C THR A 121 -11.54 9.66 8.14
N THR A 122 -10.37 9.42 8.73
CA THR A 122 -9.52 10.49 9.29
C THR A 122 -9.05 11.42 8.18
N ARG A 123 -8.59 10.89 7.03
CA ARG A 123 -8.22 11.68 5.86
C ARG A 123 -9.36 12.58 5.40
N GLU A 124 -10.58 12.04 5.27
CA GLU A 124 -11.77 12.80 4.85
C GLU A 124 -12.13 13.92 5.83
N ARG A 125 -12.19 13.59 7.13
CA ARG A 125 -12.48 14.55 8.20
C ARG A 125 -11.45 15.69 8.26
N ALA A 126 -10.19 15.38 8.02
CA ALA A 126 -9.09 16.35 8.04
C ALA A 126 -8.93 17.13 6.73
N GLY A 127 -9.71 16.82 5.69
CA GLY A 127 -9.64 17.50 4.39
C GLY A 127 -8.30 17.30 3.66
N LEU A 128 -7.59 16.18 3.90
CA LEU A 128 -6.34 15.90 3.24
C LEU A 128 -6.59 15.55 1.77
N GLY A 129 -5.93 16.24 0.85
CA GLY A 129 -6.27 16.29 -0.58
C GLY A 129 -5.95 15.03 -1.39
N TYR A 130 -5.11 14.10 -0.88
CA TYR A 130 -4.80 12.86 -1.58
C TYR A 130 -5.98 11.88 -1.60
N SER A 131 -5.96 10.90 -2.51
CA SER A 131 -6.98 9.85 -2.61
C SER A 131 -6.61 8.61 -1.80
N THR A 132 -7.62 7.78 -1.47
CA THR A 132 -7.42 6.45 -0.86
C THR A 132 -8.09 5.38 -1.68
N CYS A 133 -7.57 4.16 -1.66
CA CYS A 133 -8.27 3.00 -2.20
C CYS A 133 -7.79 1.70 -1.51
N PRO A 134 -8.64 0.66 -1.45
CA PRO A 134 -8.23 -0.64 -0.94
C PRO A 134 -7.24 -1.33 -1.90
N PRO A 135 -6.43 -2.29 -1.40
CA PRO A 135 -5.44 -3.03 -2.20
C PRO A 135 -6.02 -3.71 -3.44
N SER A 136 -7.25 -4.23 -3.36
CA SER A 136 -7.92 -4.83 -4.52
C SER A 136 -8.22 -3.81 -5.63
N THR A 137 -8.62 -2.59 -5.27
CA THR A 137 -8.86 -1.51 -6.23
C THR A 137 -7.54 -1.03 -6.85
N PHE A 138 -6.46 -0.93 -6.08
CA PHE A 138 -5.13 -0.64 -6.60
C PHE A 138 -4.72 -1.66 -7.67
N LEU A 139 -4.83 -2.95 -7.38
CA LEU A 139 -4.51 -4.02 -8.33
C LEU A 139 -5.41 -3.99 -9.57
N GLN A 140 -6.70 -3.64 -9.42
CA GLN A 140 -7.61 -3.47 -10.55
C GLN A 140 -7.16 -2.31 -11.46
N ARG A 141 -6.77 -1.16 -10.89
CA ARG A 141 -6.26 -0.02 -11.65
C ARG A 141 -4.97 -0.35 -12.38
N LEU A 142 -4.05 -1.10 -11.76
CA LEU A 142 -2.87 -1.62 -12.44
C LEU A 142 -3.24 -2.55 -13.61
N ALA A 143 -4.24 -3.41 -13.40
CA ALA A 143 -4.71 -4.33 -14.44
C ALA A 143 -5.32 -3.62 -15.65
N ASP A 144 -6.01 -2.50 -15.42
CA ASP A 144 -6.65 -1.71 -16.48
C ASP A 144 -5.61 -0.95 -17.32
N GLY A 145 -4.47 -0.58 -16.73
CA GLY A 145 -3.31 0.01 -17.43
C GLY A 145 -2.36 -1.02 -18.04
N ALA A 146 -2.46 -2.29 -17.68
CA ALA A 146 -1.54 -3.33 -18.12
C ALA A 146 -1.84 -3.82 -19.55
N ARG A 147 -0.78 -4.19 -20.30
CA ARG A 147 -0.88 -4.71 -21.65
C ARG A 147 -0.90 -6.25 -21.66
N GLY A 148 -1.59 -6.82 -22.65
CA GLY A 148 -1.58 -8.26 -22.92
C GLY A 148 -2.11 -9.14 -21.78
N SER A 149 -1.42 -10.24 -21.49
CA SER A 149 -1.82 -11.22 -20.47
C SER A 149 -1.68 -10.73 -19.03
N ASP A 150 -0.87 -9.69 -18.78
CA ASP A 150 -0.60 -9.15 -17.45
C ASP A 150 -1.86 -8.59 -16.80
N GLY A 151 -2.70 -7.89 -17.57
CA GLY A 151 -3.99 -7.41 -17.09
C GLY A 151 -4.91 -8.52 -16.59
N GLY A 152 -4.91 -9.70 -17.24
CA GLY A 152 -5.67 -10.86 -16.79
C GLY A 152 -5.17 -11.42 -15.45
N LYS A 153 -3.86 -11.54 -15.28
CA LYS A 153 -3.23 -12.01 -14.03
C LYS A 153 -3.52 -11.06 -12.87
N LEU A 154 -3.38 -9.76 -13.09
CA LEU A 154 -3.66 -8.73 -12.08
C LEU A 154 -5.14 -8.66 -11.70
N ARG A 155 -6.07 -8.77 -12.67
CA ARG A 155 -7.51 -8.87 -12.36
C ARG A 155 -7.85 -10.09 -11.52
N SER A 156 -7.22 -11.23 -11.81
CA SER A 156 -7.39 -12.44 -11.00
C SER A 156 -6.87 -12.24 -9.58
N LEU A 157 -5.69 -11.60 -9.43
CA LEU A 157 -5.12 -11.27 -8.13
C LEU A 157 -6.03 -10.29 -7.37
N ALA A 158 -6.50 -9.22 -8.02
CA ALA A 158 -7.41 -8.23 -7.43
C ALA A 158 -8.68 -8.87 -6.84
N ARG A 159 -9.32 -9.78 -7.59
CA ARG A 159 -10.50 -10.51 -7.08
C ARG A 159 -10.19 -11.36 -5.85
N ARG A 160 -9.04 -12.01 -5.80
CA ARG A 160 -8.63 -12.83 -4.65
C ARG A 160 -8.31 -11.96 -3.43
N VAL A 161 -7.66 -10.81 -3.63
CA VAL A 161 -7.38 -9.82 -2.57
C VAL A 161 -8.70 -9.27 -2.03
N ARG A 162 -9.64 -8.88 -2.90
CA ARG A 162 -10.96 -8.41 -2.48
C ARG A 162 -11.70 -9.42 -1.62
N ALA A 163 -11.64 -10.70 -1.96
CA ALA A 163 -12.25 -11.76 -1.14
C ALA A 163 -11.55 -11.90 0.23
N ALA A 164 -10.26 -11.58 0.36
CA ALA A 164 -9.55 -11.56 1.64
C ALA A 164 -9.91 -10.32 2.48
N GLU A 165 -9.96 -9.14 1.87
CA GLU A 165 -10.43 -7.89 2.50
C GLU A 165 -11.82 -8.06 3.11
N MET A 166 -12.76 -8.62 2.36
CA MET A 166 -14.13 -8.86 2.85
C MET A 166 -14.16 -9.82 4.05
N ARG A 167 -13.35 -10.88 4.03
CA ARG A 167 -13.25 -11.81 5.19
C ARG A 167 -12.70 -11.13 6.43
N TYR A 168 -11.71 -10.28 6.25
CA TYR A 168 -11.09 -9.54 7.36
C TYR A 168 -12.06 -8.52 7.97
N ALA A 169 -12.85 -7.82 7.14
CA ALA A 169 -13.86 -6.88 7.60
C ALA A 169 -15.00 -7.54 8.39
N ILE A 170 -15.35 -8.81 8.09
CA ILE A 170 -16.39 -9.56 8.81
C ILE A 170 -15.87 -10.09 10.17
N SER A 171 -14.54 -10.24 10.31
CA SER A 171 -13.90 -10.82 11.51
C SER A 171 -13.60 -9.78 12.61
N ARG A 172 -13.83 -8.51 12.34
CA ARG A 172 -13.70 -7.38 13.28
C ARG A 172 -15.07 -6.96 13.81
#